data_f08cf78f023fa256823361023890cf6a
#
_entry.id   f08cf78f023fa256823361023890cf6a
#
_cell.length_a   1.000
_cell.length_b   1.000
_cell.length_c   1.000
_cell.angle_alpha   90.00
_cell.angle_beta   90.00
_cell.angle_gamma   90.00
#
_symmetry.space_group_name_H-M   'P 1'
#
loop_
_entity.id
_entity.type
_entity.pdbx_description
1 polymer ?
#
loop_
_entity_poly.entity_id
_entity_poly.type
_entity_poly.pdbx_seq_one_letter_code
_entity_poly.pdbx_strand_id
1 'polypeptide(L)'
;MHKLIRRYDVTDAAVHDSQPLDALLTKGNTSADVFADSAYRSAEIEAKLKAGGLRSRIHQRARRNHPLSQVQERANRNKSKIRARIEHVFGAQQSAPGGRIVRTIGIVRARAKIGLQNLAYNMRRLLTLERMAAA
;
A
#
# COMPACT_ATOMS: atom_id res chain seq x y z
N MET A 1 7.85 10.78 6.81
CA MET A 1 7.22 9.97 5.74
C MET A 1 6.52 10.91 4.78
N HIS A 2 6.91 10.92 3.49
CA HIS A 2 6.49 11.94 2.52
C HIS A 2 5.16 11.63 1.81
N LYS A 3 4.62 10.43 1.98
CA LYS A 3 3.38 9.95 1.33
C LYS A 3 3.44 10.00 -0.21
N LEU A 4 4.60 9.74 -0.81
CA LEU A 4 4.78 9.64 -2.25
C LEU A 4 4.59 8.19 -2.71
N ILE A 5 3.95 8.00 -3.86
CA ILE A 5 3.79 6.70 -4.52
C ILE A 5 5.06 6.43 -5.31
N ARG A 6 5.82 5.42 -4.93
CA ARG A 6 7.08 5.06 -5.61
C ARG A 6 6.89 3.98 -6.67
N ARG A 7 6.03 3.02 -6.37
CA ARG A 7 5.68 1.92 -7.26
C ARG A 7 4.20 1.60 -7.14
N TYR A 8 3.64 1.11 -8.19
CA TYR A 8 2.29 0.58 -8.25
C TYR A 8 2.24 -0.53 -9.30
N ASP A 9 1.28 -1.41 -9.18
CA ASP A 9 0.92 -2.34 -10.23
C ASP A 9 -0.60 -2.30 -10.43
N VAL A 10 -1.03 -2.69 -11.62
CA VAL A 10 -2.44 -2.78 -12.00
C VAL A 10 -2.64 -4.14 -12.62
N THR A 11 -3.40 -4.97 -11.95
CA THR A 11 -3.69 -6.33 -12.35
C THR A 11 -5.15 -6.49 -12.75
N ASP A 12 -5.47 -7.59 -13.39
CA ASP A 12 -6.84 -8.03 -13.60
C ASP A 12 -7.50 -8.37 -12.26
N ALA A 13 -8.81 -8.20 -12.16
CA ALA A 13 -9.60 -8.52 -10.96
C ALA A 13 -9.54 -10.01 -10.56
N ALA A 14 -9.16 -10.89 -11.48
CA ALA A 14 -8.95 -12.31 -11.20
C ALA A 14 -7.62 -12.61 -10.48
N VAL A 15 -6.66 -11.66 -10.51
CA VAL A 15 -5.36 -11.80 -9.85
C VAL A 15 -5.49 -11.42 -8.39
N HIS A 16 -5.13 -12.34 -7.48
CA HIS A 16 -5.16 -12.05 -6.06
C HIS A 16 -4.12 -10.98 -5.70
N ASP A 17 -4.50 -10.00 -4.88
CA ASP A 17 -3.69 -8.82 -4.53
C ASP A 17 -2.31 -9.15 -3.96
N SER A 18 -2.10 -10.34 -3.41
CA SER A 18 -0.80 -10.78 -2.89
C SER A 18 0.21 -11.16 -3.96
N GLN A 19 -0.22 -11.46 -5.19
CA GLN A 19 0.68 -11.91 -6.28
C GLN A 19 1.64 -10.81 -6.75
N PRO A 20 1.22 -9.54 -6.93
CA PRO A 20 2.13 -8.48 -7.36
C PRO A 20 3.05 -7.95 -6.24
N LEU A 21 2.95 -8.48 -5.01
CA LEU A 21 3.71 -7.97 -3.86
C LEU A 21 5.21 -7.96 -4.12
N ASP A 22 5.75 -9.03 -4.72
CA ASP A 22 7.19 -9.16 -4.99
C ASP A 22 7.70 -8.06 -5.93
N ALA A 23 6.91 -7.68 -6.94
CA ALA A 23 7.25 -6.60 -7.86
C ALA A 23 7.24 -5.21 -7.21
N LEU A 24 6.46 -5.04 -6.14
CA LEU A 24 6.34 -3.80 -5.40
C LEU A 24 7.42 -3.60 -4.34
N LEU A 25 8.03 -4.71 -3.86
CA LEU A 25 9.10 -4.66 -2.87
C LEU A 25 10.42 -4.23 -3.52
N THR A 26 11.10 -3.27 -2.93
CA THR A 26 12.40 -2.78 -3.40
C THR A 26 13.42 -2.74 -2.27
N LYS A 27 14.67 -3.09 -2.57
CA LYS A 27 15.79 -3.02 -1.62
C LYS A 27 16.12 -1.58 -1.19
N GLY A 28 15.72 -0.57 -1.96
CA GLY A 28 16.00 0.84 -1.69
C GLY A 28 14.92 1.58 -0.87
N ASN A 29 14.13 0.89 -0.06
CA ASN A 29 13.14 1.53 0.81
C ASN A 29 13.82 2.20 2.01
N THR A 30 13.23 3.31 2.47
CA THR A 30 13.69 4.05 3.66
C THR A 30 13.50 3.26 4.97
N SER A 31 12.72 2.19 4.93
CA SER A 31 12.47 1.29 6.06
C SER A 31 12.36 -0.14 5.57
N ALA A 32 12.89 -1.07 6.34
CA ALA A 32 12.70 -2.51 6.13
C ALA A 32 11.30 -3.00 6.53
N ASP A 33 10.45 -2.15 7.14
CA ASP A 33 9.10 -2.53 7.58
C ASP A 33 8.11 -2.57 6.41
N VAL A 34 7.41 -3.69 6.26
CA VAL A 34 6.36 -3.91 5.24
C VAL A 34 5.01 -4.00 5.93
N PHE A 35 4.17 -3.00 5.69
CA PHE A 35 2.82 -2.91 6.24
C PHE A 35 1.79 -3.36 5.20
N ALA A 36 1.01 -4.37 5.52
CA ALA A 36 -0.11 -4.83 4.71
C ALA A 36 -1.27 -5.31 5.60
N ASP A 37 -2.43 -5.55 5.01
CA ASP A 37 -3.55 -6.10 5.76
C ASP A 37 -3.43 -7.63 5.95
N SER A 38 -4.39 -8.21 6.66
CA SER A 38 -4.35 -9.63 6.99
C SER A 38 -4.54 -10.56 5.77
N ALA A 39 -5.03 -10.06 4.64
CA ALA A 39 -5.18 -10.84 3.41
C ALA A 39 -3.81 -11.23 2.82
N TYR A 40 -2.78 -10.42 3.07
CA TYR A 40 -1.41 -10.69 2.63
C TYR A 40 -0.66 -11.66 3.57
N ARG A 41 -1.29 -12.11 4.67
CA ARG A 41 -0.60 -12.96 5.63
C ARG A 41 -0.63 -14.42 5.22
N SER A 42 0.49 -14.93 4.73
CA SER A 42 0.75 -16.35 4.47
C SER A 42 2.15 -16.72 4.94
N ALA A 43 2.37 -18.02 5.18
CA ALA A 43 3.70 -18.53 5.54
C ALA A 43 4.73 -18.23 4.44
N GLU A 44 4.31 -18.31 3.17
CA GLU A 44 5.14 -18.03 2.01
C GLU A 44 5.59 -16.56 1.98
N ILE A 45 4.65 -15.62 2.15
CA ILE A 45 4.97 -14.18 2.17
C ILE A 45 5.88 -13.83 3.34
N GLU A 46 5.61 -14.37 4.54
CA GLU A 46 6.47 -14.15 5.71
C GLU A 46 7.90 -14.68 5.47
N ALA A 47 8.05 -15.86 4.85
CA ALA A 47 9.35 -16.42 4.50
C ALA A 47 10.08 -15.56 3.46
N LYS A 48 9.39 -15.10 2.41
CA LYS A 48 9.94 -14.20 1.40
C LYS A 48 10.41 -12.87 1.99
N LEU A 49 9.60 -12.24 2.84
CA LEU A 49 9.99 -10.99 3.51
C LEU A 49 11.24 -11.20 4.36
N LYS A 50 11.30 -12.27 5.13
CA LYS A 50 12.46 -12.63 5.96
C LYS A 50 13.72 -12.86 5.11
N ALA A 51 13.62 -13.61 4.01
CA ALA A 51 14.72 -13.86 3.09
C ALA A 51 15.22 -12.57 2.43
N GLY A 52 14.31 -11.61 2.16
CA GLY A 52 14.65 -10.28 1.63
C GLY A 52 15.18 -9.30 2.68
N GLY A 53 15.38 -9.71 3.94
CA GLY A 53 15.80 -8.81 5.02
C GLY A 53 14.72 -7.78 5.42
N LEU A 54 13.45 -8.04 5.07
CA LEU A 54 12.33 -7.17 5.37
C LEU A 54 11.60 -7.64 6.63
N ARG A 55 11.04 -6.69 7.38
CA ARG A 55 10.29 -6.96 8.60
C ARG A 55 8.80 -6.90 8.31
N SER A 56 8.11 -8.02 8.51
CA SER A 56 6.66 -8.09 8.36
C SER A 56 5.96 -7.27 9.46
N ARG A 57 5.13 -6.32 9.02
CA ARG A 57 4.16 -5.59 9.83
C ARG A 57 2.73 -5.86 9.34
N ILE A 58 2.53 -7.02 8.68
CA ILE A 58 1.23 -7.48 8.22
C ILE A 58 0.32 -7.72 9.44
N HIS A 59 -0.97 -7.38 9.30
CA HIS A 59 -1.95 -7.61 10.36
C HIS A 59 -2.08 -9.09 10.69
N GLN A 60 -2.26 -9.39 11.96
CA GLN A 60 -2.60 -10.74 12.38
C GLN A 60 -4.08 -10.99 12.12
N ARG A 61 -4.41 -12.20 11.68
CA ARG A 61 -5.77 -12.65 11.41
C ARG A 61 -6.21 -13.64 12.46
N ALA A 62 -7.40 -13.45 13.00
CA ALA A 62 -8.06 -14.47 13.81
C ALA A 62 -8.31 -15.73 12.98
N ARG A 63 -8.18 -16.88 13.56
CA ARG A 63 -8.55 -18.18 12.96
C ARG A 63 -9.80 -18.71 13.67
N ARG A 64 -10.48 -19.65 13.02
CA ARG A 64 -11.62 -20.32 13.64
C ARG A 64 -11.17 -20.93 14.98
N ASN A 65 -11.89 -20.65 16.05
CA ASN A 65 -11.59 -21.06 17.44
C ASN A 65 -10.28 -20.51 18.04
N HIS A 66 -9.60 -19.58 17.35
CA HIS A 66 -8.40 -18.90 17.86
C HIS A 66 -8.55 -17.39 17.64
N PRO A 67 -9.28 -16.68 18.51
CA PRO A 67 -9.38 -15.23 18.46
C PRO A 67 -8.02 -14.58 18.70
N LEU A 68 -7.88 -13.33 18.31
CA LEU A 68 -6.67 -12.57 18.59
C LEU A 68 -6.57 -12.31 20.10
N SER A 69 -5.36 -12.43 20.64
CA SER A 69 -5.08 -11.97 21.99
C SER A 69 -5.13 -10.44 22.07
N GLN A 70 -5.34 -9.89 23.26
CA GLN A 70 -5.32 -8.43 23.47
C GLN A 70 -4.01 -7.77 23.00
N VAL A 71 -2.87 -8.47 23.15
CA VAL A 71 -1.57 -8.01 22.66
C VAL A 71 -1.55 -7.92 21.12
N GLN A 72 -2.10 -8.93 20.45
CA GLN A 72 -2.20 -8.97 18.99
C GLN A 72 -3.15 -7.91 18.47
N GLU A 73 -4.26 -7.66 19.12
CA GLU A 73 -5.20 -6.60 18.76
C GLU A 73 -4.56 -5.21 18.92
N ARG A 74 -3.85 -4.98 20.03
CA ARG A 74 -3.11 -3.74 20.26
C ARG A 74 -2.02 -3.52 19.19
N ALA A 75 -1.30 -4.58 18.85
CA ALA A 75 -0.29 -4.55 17.78
C ALA A 75 -0.94 -4.23 16.41
N ASN A 76 -2.08 -4.85 16.07
CA ASN A 76 -2.83 -4.56 14.87
C ASN A 76 -3.32 -3.11 14.83
N ARG A 77 -3.82 -2.59 15.95
CA ARG A 77 -4.26 -1.18 16.08
C ARG A 77 -3.12 -0.20 15.80
N ASN A 78 -1.92 -0.48 16.29
CA ASN A 78 -0.74 0.34 16.01
C ASN A 78 -0.31 0.27 14.54
N LYS A 79 -0.37 -0.90 13.91
CA LYS A 79 -0.12 -1.06 12.47
C LYS A 79 -1.16 -0.30 11.63
N SER A 80 -2.44 -0.33 12.03
CA SER A 80 -3.52 0.40 11.36
C SER A 80 -3.28 1.92 11.35
N LYS A 81 -2.74 2.51 12.43
CA LYS A 81 -2.39 3.93 12.46
C LYS A 81 -1.38 4.33 11.38
N ILE A 82 -0.45 3.42 11.05
CA ILE A 82 0.54 3.67 9.98
C ILE A 82 -0.11 3.49 8.61
N ARG A 83 -0.96 2.46 8.44
CA ARG A 83 -1.70 2.22 7.20
C ARG A 83 -2.67 3.35 6.86
N ALA A 84 -3.32 3.94 7.84
CA ALA A 84 -4.20 5.10 7.64
C ALA A 84 -3.52 6.24 6.85
N ARG A 85 -2.19 6.35 6.91
CA ARG A 85 -1.43 7.32 6.10
C ARG A 85 -1.49 7.00 4.59
N ILE A 86 -1.61 5.73 4.23
CA ILE A 86 -1.76 5.28 2.84
C ILE A 86 -3.20 5.49 2.38
N GLU A 87 -4.18 5.27 3.25
CA GLU A 87 -5.59 5.53 2.97
C GLU A 87 -5.83 7.00 2.61
N HIS A 88 -5.10 7.94 3.22
CA HIS A 88 -5.13 9.34 2.79
C HIS A 88 -4.64 9.56 1.36
N VAL A 89 -3.72 8.74 0.86
CA VAL A 89 -3.26 8.81 -0.53
C VAL A 89 -4.40 8.43 -1.48
N PHE A 90 -5.04 7.30 -1.21
CA PHE A 90 -6.19 6.84 -1.99
C PHE A 90 -7.39 7.79 -1.87
N GLY A 91 -7.67 8.31 -0.68
CA GLY A 91 -8.71 9.32 -0.47
C GLY A 91 -8.48 10.58 -1.32
N ALA A 92 -7.26 11.08 -1.35
CA ALA A 92 -6.89 12.24 -2.19
C ALA A 92 -7.02 11.95 -3.69
N GLN A 93 -6.70 10.73 -4.13
CA GLN A 93 -6.89 10.32 -5.52
C GLN A 93 -8.37 10.19 -5.88
N GLN A 94 -9.19 9.60 -5.01
CA GLN A 94 -10.63 9.45 -5.21
C GLN A 94 -11.37 10.79 -5.24
N SER A 95 -10.89 11.78 -4.48
CA SER A 95 -11.46 13.12 -4.45
C SER A 95 -11.06 13.99 -5.66
N ALA A 96 -10.05 13.56 -6.42
CA ALA A 96 -9.64 14.25 -7.64
C ALA A 96 -10.66 14.06 -8.77
N PRO A 97 -10.82 15.04 -9.69
CA PRO A 97 -11.69 14.90 -10.84
C PRO A 97 -11.39 13.61 -11.62
N GLY A 98 -12.41 12.76 -11.84
CA GLY A 98 -12.25 11.46 -12.52
C GLY A 98 -11.52 10.38 -11.72
N GLY A 99 -11.24 10.60 -10.42
CA GLY A 99 -10.49 9.68 -9.57
C GLY A 99 -11.27 8.46 -9.05
N ARG A 100 -12.60 8.56 -8.94
CA ARG A 100 -13.43 7.49 -8.35
C ARG A 100 -13.55 6.25 -9.21
N ILE A 101 -13.62 6.41 -10.52
CA ILE A 101 -13.90 5.29 -11.42
C ILE A 101 -12.95 5.35 -12.62
N VAL A 102 -12.24 4.26 -12.86
CA VAL A 102 -11.44 4.07 -14.07
C VAL A 102 -12.36 3.52 -15.17
N ARG A 103 -12.98 4.42 -15.94
CA ARG A 103 -13.85 4.06 -17.07
C ARG A 103 -13.01 3.84 -18.35
N THR A 104 -12.16 2.83 -18.35
CA THR A 104 -11.36 2.48 -19.52
C THR A 104 -11.52 1.00 -19.81
N ILE A 105 -11.59 0.66 -21.09
CA ILE A 105 -11.63 -0.73 -21.53
C ILE A 105 -10.20 -1.19 -21.76
N GLY A 106 -9.83 -2.31 -21.13
CA GLY A 106 -8.53 -2.97 -21.27
C GLY A 106 -7.47 -2.50 -20.26
N ILE A 107 -6.65 -3.45 -19.85
CA ILE A 107 -5.64 -3.28 -18.79
C ILE A 107 -4.58 -2.23 -19.14
N VAL A 108 -4.19 -2.11 -20.40
CA VAL A 108 -3.18 -1.13 -20.84
C VAL A 108 -3.66 0.29 -20.61
N ARG A 109 -4.89 0.60 -20.99
CA ARG A 109 -5.49 1.92 -20.78
C ARG A 109 -5.73 2.20 -19.29
N ALA A 110 -6.12 1.19 -18.52
CA ALA A 110 -6.27 1.30 -17.07
C ALA A 110 -4.93 1.63 -16.40
N ARG A 111 -3.86 0.93 -16.78
CA ARG A 111 -2.48 1.20 -16.29
C ARG A 111 -2.04 2.63 -16.62
N ALA A 112 -2.25 3.08 -17.85
CA ALA A 112 -1.90 4.44 -18.25
C ALA A 112 -2.67 5.49 -17.43
N LYS A 113 -3.97 5.32 -17.27
CA LYS A 113 -4.80 6.26 -16.48
C LYS A 113 -4.39 6.29 -15.01
N ILE A 114 -4.21 5.15 -14.37
CA ILE A 114 -3.78 5.05 -12.97
C ILE A 114 -2.37 5.63 -12.82
N GLY A 115 -1.47 5.38 -13.78
CA GLY A 115 -0.13 5.96 -13.79
C GLY A 115 -0.15 7.48 -13.83
N LEU A 116 -0.98 8.09 -14.67
CA LEU A 116 -1.16 9.54 -14.73
C LEU A 116 -1.77 10.10 -13.43
N GLN A 117 -2.73 9.40 -12.83
CA GLN A 117 -3.29 9.80 -11.54
C GLN A 117 -2.23 9.78 -10.42
N ASN A 118 -1.39 8.74 -10.39
CA ASN A 118 -0.28 8.62 -9.44
C ASN A 118 0.74 9.74 -9.64
N LEU A 119 1.08 10.07 -10.87
CA LEU A 119 1.99 11.16 -11.21
C LEU A 119 1.41 12.51 -10.74
N ALA A 120 0.18 12.81 -11.11
CA ALA A 120 -0.50 14.04 -10.70
C ALA A 120 -0.59 14.18 -9.16
N TYR A 121 -0.88 13.08 -8.47
CA TYR A 121 -0.85 13.04 -7.00
C TYR A 121 0.55 13.38 -6.46
N ASN A 122 1.58 12.72 -6.98
CA ASN A 122 2.96 12.92 -6.52
C ASN A 122 3.43 14.36 -6.75
N MET A 123 3.11 14.97 -7.89
CA MET A 123 3.45 16.37 -8.19
C MET A 123 2.79 17.33 -7.18
N ARG A 124 1.49 17.18 -6.93
CA ARG A 124 0.77 17.99 -5.92
C ARG A 124 1.36 17.79 -4.52
N ARG A 125 1.71 16.55 -4.19
CA ARG A 125 2.30 16.23 -2.89
C ARG A 125 3.69 16.84 -2.74
N LEU A 126 4.51 16.81 -3.79
CA LEU A 126 5.83 17.45 -3.81
C LEU A 126 5.74 18.94 -3.52
N LEU A 127 4.88 19.67 -4.25
CA LEU A 127 4.64 21.10 -4.00
C LEU A 127 4.20 21.38 -2.55
N THR A 128 3.38 20.51 -1.97
CA THR A 128 2.99 20.64 -0.56
C THR A 128 4.19 20.46 0.38
N LEU A 129 5.05 19.49 0.10
CA LEU A 129 6.25 19.24 0.91
C LEU A 129 7.26 20.38 0.81
N GLU A 130 7.45 20.96 -0.37
CA GLU A 130 8.31 22.14 -0.58
C GLU A 130 7.80 23.35 0.21
N ARG A 131 6.49 23.61 0.15
CA ARG A 131 5.88 24.70 0.95
C ARG A 131 6.04 24.48 2.45
N MET A 132 5.91 23.24 2.93
CA MET A 132 6.11 22.91 4.34
C MET A 132 7.58 23.00 4.76
N ALA A 133 8.52 22.82 3.86
CA ALA A 133 9.96 22.96 4.14
C ALA A 133 10.43 24.43 4.13
N ALA A 134 9.69 25.30 3.43
CA ALA A 134 9.96 26.72 3.34
C ALA A 134 9.29 27.57 4.45
N ALA A 135 8.39 26.97 5.24
CA ALA A 135 7.67 27.59 6.35
C ALA A 135 8.35 27.30 7.69
#